data_07761f16907516296e03cdf3aaac09b6
#
_entry.id   07761f16907516296e03cdf3aaac09b6
#
_cell.length_a   1.000
_cell.length_b   1.000
_cell.length_c   1.000
_cell.angle_alpha   90.00
_cell.angle_beta   90.00
_cell.angle_gamma   90.00
#
_symmetry.space_group_name_H-M   'P 1'
#
loop_
_entity.id
_entity.type
_entity.pdbx_description
1 polymer ?
#
loop_
_entity_poly.entity_id
_entity_poly.type
_entity_poly.pdbx_seq_one_letter_code
_entity_poly.pdbx_strand_id
1 'polypeptide(L)'
;MAILAFDYGKTWIGIAVAEPRHGTATPLTTARAKKGRPSWATIDSIVAQWEPETLVVGLPLNMDDTESEMSAESRRFGIDLGKRYGVRVQFADERLSSFEAIDRIRGGKTSNHAMAATIIAETWLSTLQENQPD
;
A
#
# COMPACT_ATOMS: atom_id res chain seq x y z
N MET A 1 -9.96 -2.10 14.40
CA MET A 1 -9.56 -3.00 13.33
C MET A 1 -8.55 -2.34 12.43
N ALA A 2 -7.39 -2.94 12.25
CA ALA A 2 -6.29 -2.35 11.52
C ALA A 2 -6.33 -2.68 10.03
N ILE A 3 -5.82 -1.76 9.24
CA ILE A 3 -5.61 -1.94 7.81
C ILE A 3 -4.13 -1.71 7.56
N LEU A 4 -3.51 -2.59 6.80
CA LEU A 4 -2.13 -2.39 6.37
C LEU A 4 -2.13 -1.97 4.90
N ALA A 5 -1.38 -0.93 4.60
CA ALA A 5 -1.21 -0.43 3.25
C ALA A 5 0.22 -0.67 2.78
N PHE A 6 0.36 -0.99 1.51
CA PHE A 6 1.64 -1.36 0.91
C PHE A 6 1.90 -0.52 -0.33
N ASP A 7 3.12 0.03 -0.39
CA ASP A 7 3.65 0.66 -1.60
C ASP A 7 4.70 -0.30 -2.18
N TYR A 8 4.29 -1.07 -3.18
CA TYR A 8 5.14 -2.10 -3.77
C TYR A 8 6.21 -1.48 -4.67
N GLY A 9 7.45 -1.94 -4.52
CA GLY A 9 8.55 -1.60 -5.39
C GLY A 9 9.48 -2.79 -5.59
N LYS A 10 10.35 -2.71 -6.59
CA LYS A 10 11.28 -3.82 -6.91
C LYS A 10 12.37 -4.01 -5.87
N THR A 11 12.72 -2.96 -5.15
CA THR A 11 13.80 -2.98 -4.16
C THR A 11 13.26 -2.83 -2.74
N TRP A 12 12.23 -2.01 -2.57
CA TRP A 12 11.66 -1.69 -1.27
C TRP A 12 10.15 -1.73 -1.33
N ILE A 13 9.54 -2.17 -0.24
CA ILE A 13 8.08 -2.17 -0.08
C ILE A 13 7.78 -1.37 1.17
N GLY A 14 7.12 -0.23 0.99
CA GLY A 14 6.69 0.59 2.11
C GLY A 14 5.44 0.02 2.75
N ILE A 15 5.36 0.10 4.10
CA ILE A 15 4.22 -0.43 4.85
C ILE A 15 3.75 0.62 5.85
N ALA A 16 2.44 0.84 5.86
CA ALA A 16 1.78 1.74 6.79
C ALA A 16 0.59 1.05 7.43
N VAL A 17 0.21 1.51 8.60
CA VAL A 17 -1.00 1.04 9.26
C VAL A 17 -2.03 2.16 9.30
N ALA A 18 -3.29 1.81 9.12
CA ALA A 18 -4.38 2.76 9.22
C ALA A 18 -5.46 2.19 10.13
N GLU A 19 -6.13 3.09 10.83
CA GLU A 19 -7.27 2.75 11.67
C GLU A 19 -8.49 3.52 11.16
N PRO A 20 -9.46 2.85 10.51
CA PRO A 20 -10.61 3.54 9.91
C PRO A 20 -11.41 4.38 10.91
N ARG A 21 -11.50 3.93 12.16
CA ARG A 21 -12.26 4.66 13.19
C ARG A 21 -11.68 6.02 13.47
N HIS A 22 -10.35 6.16 13.37
CA HIS A 22 -9.66 7.41 13.66
C HIS A 22 -9.36 8.21 12.40
N GLY A 23 -9.52 7.61 11.23
CA GLY A 23 -9.22 8.26 9.96
C GLY A 23 -7.75 8.60 9.79
N THR A 24 -6.87 7.92 10.53
CA THR A 24 -5.43 8.22 10.55
C THR A 24 -4.63 7.07 9.98
N ALA A 25 -3.50 7.42 9.37
CA ALA A 25 -2.54 6.44 8.87
C ALA A 25 -1.15 6.81 9.38
N THR A 26 -0.36 5.79 9.69
CA THR A 26 0.97 5.96 10.27
C THR A 26 1.96 5.08 9.53
N PRO A 27 3.12 5.62 9.12
CA PRO A 27 4.16 4.80 8.51
C PRO A 27 4.72 3.81 9.54
N LEU A 28 4.92 2.56 9.14
CA LEU A 28 5.47 1.53 10.01
C LEU A 28 6.92 1.23 9.69
N THR A 29 7.17 0.75 8.49
CA THR A 29 8.49 0.30 8.11
C THR A 29 8.58 0.12 6.60
N THR A 30 9.78 -0.26 6.16
CA THR A 30 10.04 -0.61 4.77
C THR A 30 10.62 -2.02 4.75
N ALA A 31 10.00 -2.90 3.99
CA ALA A 31 10.51 -4.25 3.79
C ALA A 31 11.37 -4.26 2.54
N ARG A 32 12.42 -5.05 2.57
CA ARG A 32 13.30 -5.18 1.42
C ARG A 32 12.70 -6.14 0.40
N ALA A 33 12.92 -5.84 -0.87
CA ALA A 33 12.60 -6.74 -1.96
C ALA A 33 13.85 -6.95 -2.81
N LYS A 34 14.01 -8.16 -3.34
CA LYS A 34 15.14 -8.47 -4.21
C LYS A 34 14.58 -8.88 -5.56
N LYS A 35 14.81 -8.04 -6.57
CA LYS A 35 14.28 -8.24 -7.92
C LYS A 35 12.75 -8.46 -7.91
N GLY A 36 12.04 -7.67 -7.13
CA GLY A 36 10.61 -7.77 -6.99
C GLY A 36 10.11 -8.85 -6.05
N ARG A 37 11.00 -9.62 -5.45
CA ARG A 37 10.63 -10.68 -4.49
C ARG A 37 10.68 -10.14 -3.07
N PRO A 38 9.53 -10.08 -2.37
CA PRO A 38 9.48 -9.50 -1.03
C PRO A 38 10.23 -10.32 0.00
N SER A 39 10.74 -9.63 1.03
CA SER A 39 11.20 -10.27 2.25
C SER A 39 9.97 -10.65 3.09
N TRP A 40 9.44 -11.82 2.84
CA TRP A 40 8.19 -12.25 3.49
C TRP A 40 8.29 -12.32 5.00
N ALA A 41 9.48 -12.57 5.55
CA ALA A 41 9.66 -12.63 7.00
C ALA A 41 9.26 -11.32 7.67
N THR A 42 9.63 -10.18 7.10
CA THR A 42 9.26 -8.87 7.63
C THR A 42 7.75 -8.65 7.54
N ILE A 43 7.15 -8.99 6.41
CA ILE A 43 5.71 -8.82 6.21
C ILE A 43 4.93 -9.76 7.13
N ASP A 44 5.37 -11.02 7.26
CA ASP A 44 4.73 -11.99 8.17
C ASP A 44 4.68 -11.45 9.59
N SER A 45 5.78 -10.87 10.06
CA SER A 45 5.88 -10.32 11.41
C SER A 45 4.88 -9.18 11.63
N ILE A 46 4.75 -8.29 10.64
CA ILE A 46 3.84 -7.15 10.73
C ILE A 46 2.39 -7.61 10.69
N VAL A 47 2.06 -8.55 9.80
CA VAL A 47 0.69 -9.08 9.71
C VAL A 47 0.31 -9.79 11.02
N ALA A 48 1.23 -10.55 11.60
CA ALA A 48 0.98 -11.22 12.87
C ALA A 48 0.77 -10.22 14.01
N GLN A 49 1.51 -9.13 14.01
CA GLN A 49 1.42 -8.11 15.05
C GLN A 49 0.12 -7.31 14.98
N TRP A 50 -0.30 -6.92 13.79
CA TRP A 50 -1.42 -6.01 13.61
C TRP A 50 -2.74 -6.70 13.34
N GLU A 51 -2.72 -7.97 12.95
CA GLU A 51 -3.93 -8.75 12.64
C GLU A 51 -4.91 -7.95 11.79
N PRO A 52 -4.49 -7.50 10.58
CA PRO A 52 -5.32 -6.62 9.77
C PRO A 52 -6.56 -7.32 9.24
N GLU A 53 -7.65 -6.56 9.13
CA GLU A 53 -8.87 -7.04 8.50
C GLU A 53 -8.82 -6.88 6.98
N THR A 54 -8.02 -5.93 6.51
CA THR A 54 -7.88 -5.63 5.07
C THR A 54 -6.44 -5.22 4.78
N LEU A 55 -5.96 -5.64 3.63
CA LEU A 55 -4.67 -5.22 3.09
C LEU A 55 -4.94 -4.35 1.86
N VAL A 56 -4.28 -3.21 1.79
CA VAL A 56 -4.45 -2.26 0.68
C VAL A 56 -3.15 -2.14 -0.07
N VAL A 57 -3.21 -2.26 -1.38
CA VAL A 57 -2.03 -2.12 -2.25
C VAL A 57 -2.27 -0.99 -3.23
N GLY A 58 -1.34 -0.06 -3.33
CA GLY A 58 -1.44 1.04 -4.28
C GLY A 58 -1.22 0.57 -5.71
N LEU A 59 -1.99 1.12 -6.65
CA LEU A 59 -1.86 0.83 -8.07
C LEU A 59 -1.44 2.08 -8.83
N PRO A 60 -0.20 2.13 -9.34
CA PRO A 60 0.27 3.26 -10.15
C PRO A 60 -0.17 3.10 -11.62
N LEU A 61 -1.46 3.23 -11.87
CA LEU A 61 -2.02 3.15 -13.21
C LEU A 61 -1.56 4.34 -14.07
N ASN A 62 -1.56 4.15 -15.40
CA ASN A 62 -1.33 5.25 -16.32
C ASN A 62 -2.54 6.20 -16.32
N MET A 63 -2.33 7.45 -16.75
CA MET A 63 -3.40 8.45 -16.75
C MET A 63 -4.57 8.10 -17.64
N ASP A 64 -4.35 7.23 -18.64
CA ASP A 64 -5.38 6.77 -19.57
C ASP A 64 -6.10 5.49 -19.11
N ASP A 65 -5.98 5.14 -17.83
CA ASP A 65 -6.54 3.94 -17.20
C ASP A 65 -5.87 2.62 -17.59
N THR A 66 -4.83 2.66 -18.41
CA THR A 66 -4.12 1.43 -18.77
C THR A 66 -3.16 1.01 -17.66
N GLU A 67 -2.86 -0.29 -17.62
CA GLU A 67 -1.90 -0.83 -16.67
C GLU A 67 -0.48 -0.39 -17.04
N SER A 68 0.28 0.06 -16.04
CA SER A 68 1.72 0.22 -16.17
C SER A 68 2.40 -1.10 -15.80
N GLU A 69 3.70 -1.21 -16.09
CA GLU A 69 4.46 -2.38 -15.64
C GLU A 69 4.39 -2.54 -14.12
N MET A 70 4.55 -1.44 -13.40
CA MET A 70 4.51 -1.45 -11.94
C MET A 70 3.11 -1.75 -11.39
N SER A 71 2.04 -1.33 -12.06
CA SER A 71 0.69 -1.65 -11.58
C SER A 71 0.40 -3.14 -11.75
N ALA A 72 0.86 -3.75 -12.84
CA ALA A 72 0.72 -5.20 -13.03
C ALA A 72 1.47 -5.98 -11.95
N GLU A 73 2.69 -5.56 -11.62
CA GLU A 73 3.46 -6.18 -10.54
C GLU A 73 2.81 -5.97 -9.17
N SER A 74 2.26 -4.78 -8.94
CA SER A 74 1.55 -4.48 -7.70
C SER A 74 0.31 -5.34 -7.53
N ARG A 75 -0.43 -5.59 -8.60
CA ARG A 75 -1.58 -6.51 -8.56
C ARG A 75 -1.15 -7.92 -8.19
N ARG A 76 -0.07 -8.40 -8.80
CA ARG A 76 0.46 -9.73 -8.49
C ARG A 76 0.86 -9.83 -7.02
N PHE A 77 1.53 -8.80 -6.51
CA PHE A 77 1.90 -8.72 -5.11
C PHE A 77 0.65 -8.79 -4.21
N GLY A 78 -0.39 -8.05 -4.56
CA GLY A 78 -1.65 -8.08 -3.81
C GLY A 78 -2.31 -9.45 -3.82
N ILE A 79 -2.29 -10.14 -4.96
CA ILE A 79 -2.82 -11.51 -5.06
C ILE A 79 -2.02 -12.44 -4.15
N ASP A 80 -0.71 -12.32 -4.13
CA ASP A 80 0.16 -13.14 -3.28
C ASP A 80 -0.09 -12.86 -1.80
N LEU A 81 -0.32 -11.60 -1.42
CA LEU A 81 -0.69 -11.23 -0.06
C LEU A 81 -1.99 -11.93 0.37
N GLY A 82 -3.00 -11.85 -0.48
CA GLY A 82 -4.29 -12.46 -0.19
C GLY A 82 -4.21 -13.97 -0.01
N LYS A 83 -3.44 -14.63 -0.85
CA LYS A 83 -3.24 -16.08 -0.77
C LYS A 83 -2.46 -16.47 0.47
N ARG A 84 -1.43 -15.68 0.82
CA ARG A 84 -0.55 -16.01 1.93
C ARG A 84 -1.24 -15.85 3.28
N TYR A 85 -2.03 -14.79 3.45
CA TYR A 85 -2.59 -14.45 4.76
C TYR A 85 -4.09 -14.75 4.89
N GLY A 86 -4.76 -15.05 3.80
CA GLY A 86 -6.20 -15.29 3.83
C GLY A 86 -6.99 -14.05 4.24
N VAL A 87 -6.46 -12.85 3.95
CA VAL A 87 -7.06 -11.57 4.32
C VAL A 87 -7.51 -10.87 3.04
N ARG A 88 -8.60 -10.13 3.14
CA ARG A 88 -9.14 -9.35 2.03
C ARG A 88 -8.11 -8.34 1.54
N VAL A 89 -7.93 -8.28 0.22
CA VAL A 89 -7.04 -7.33 -0.43
C VAL A 89 -7.85 -6.35 -1.25
N GLN A 90 -7.56 -5.06 -1.10
CA GLN A 90 -8.14 -3.99 -1.87
C GLN A 90 -7.02 -3.23 -2.57
N PHE A 91 -7.33 -2.64 -3.71
CA PHE A 91 -6.37 -1.83 -4.45
C PHE A 91 -6.79 -0.37 -4.41
N ALA A 92 -5.82 0.51 -4.21
CA ALA A 92 -6.07 1.96 -4.19
C ALA A 92 -5.41 2.57 -5.43
N ASP A 93 -6.20 3.30 -6.20
CA ASP A 93 -5.71 4.00 -7.39
C ASP A 93 -4.88 5.19 -6.94
N GLU A 94 -3.56 5.14 -7.17
CA GLU A 94 -2.65 6.21 -6.76
C GLU A 94 -2.92 7.53 -7.46
N ARG A 95 -3.64 7.52 -8.60
CA ARG A 95 -4.01 8.75 -9.30
C ARG A 95 -4.97 9.61 -8.49
N LEU A 96 -5.69 9.02 -7.52
CA LEU A 96 -6.57 9.75 -6.61
C LEU A 96 -5.80 10.50 -5.54
N SER A 97 -4.51 10.21 -5.38
CA SER A 97 -3.60 10.88 -4.46
C SER A 97 -2.86 11.99 -5.20
N SER A 98 -2.11 12.80 -4.45
CA SER A 98 -1.16 13.72 -5.07
C SER A 98 -0.02 12.93 -5.70
N PHE A 99 -0.14 12.67 -7.00
CA PHE A 99 0.84 11.90 -7.76
C PHE A 99 2.24 12.46 -7.62
N GLU A 100 2.33 13.80 -7.68
CA GLU A 100 3.58 14.52 -7.54
C GLU A 100 4.21 14.32 -6.16
N ALA A 101 3.39 14.30 -5.10
CA ALA A 101 3.88 14.10 -3.75
C ALA A 101 4.44 12.68 -3.56
N ILE A 102 3.76 11.67 -4.10
CA ILE A 102 4.22 10.28 -4.02
C ILE A 102 5.53 10.12 -4.79
N ASP A 103 5.60 10.66 -5.99
CA ASP A 103 6.80 10.61 -6.83
C ASP A 103 8.00 11.27 -6.13
N ARG A 104 7.78 12.42 -5.52
CA ARG A 104 8.82 13.14 -4.80
C ARG A 104 9.34 12.34 -3.61
N ILE A 105 8.45 11.67 -2.89
CA ILE A 105 8.82 10.83 -1.74
C ILE A 105 9.62 9.63 -2.20
N ARG A 106 9.20 8.97 -3.29
CA ARG A 106 9.88 7.79 -3.83
C ARG A 106 11.23 8.14 -4.45
N GLY A 107 11.33 9.28 -5.12
CA GLY A 107 12.52 9.71 -5.83
C GLY A 107 13.51 10.51 -5.02
N GLY A 108 13.21 10.85 -3.78
CA GLY A 108 14.06 11.67 -2.94
C GLY A 108 15.31 10.95 -2.44
N LYS A 109 16.31 11.72 -2.01
CA LYS A 109 17.55 11.19 -1.45
C LYS A 109 17.32 10.35 -0.19
N THR A 110 16.22 10.61 0.50
CA THR A 110 15.74 9.80 1.61
C THR A 110 14.40 9.26 1.18
N SER A 111 14.40 8.27 0.28
CA SER A 111 13.16 7.67 -0.19
C SER A 111 12.43 7.06 1.00
N ASN A 112 11.28 7.62 1.35
CA ASN A 112 10.47 7.14 2.46
C ASN A 112 9.29 6.36 1.92
N HIS A 113 9.52 5.09 1.64
CA HIS A 113 8.50 4.19 1.08
C HIS A 113 7.34 3.99 2.05
N ALA A 114 7.62 3.99 3.35
CA ALA A 114 6.57 3.89 4.36
C ALA A 114 5.65 5.10 4.33
N MET A 115 6.18 6.30 4.06
CA MET A 115 5.36 7.49 3.91
C MET A 115 4.49 7.41 2.64
N ALA A 116 5.02 6.86 1.55
CA ALA A 116 4.23 6.64 0.34
C ALA A 116 3.06 5.69 0.64
N ALA A 117 3.31 4.62 1.40
CA ALA A 117 2.26 3.70 1.85
C ALA A 117 1.22 4.41 2.72
N THR A 118 1.66 5.37 3.55
CA THR A 118 0.77 6.18 4.37
C THR A 118 -0.20 6.99 3.51
N ILE A 119 0.31 7.60 2.44
CA ILE A 119 -0.52 8.36 1.50
C ILE A 119 -1.53 7.44 0.81
N ILE A 120 -1.12 6.24 0.43
CA ILE A 120 -2.01 5.24 -0.14
C ILE A 120 -3.14 4.89 0.84
N ALA A 121 -2.80 4.69 2.10
CA ALA A 121 -3.78 4.39 3.14
C ALA A 121 -4.78 5.54 3.33
N GLU A 122 -4.30 6.78 3.39
CA GLU A 122 -5.15 7.95 3.54
C GLU A 122 -6.10 8.11 2.35
N THR A 123 -5.61 7.87 1.15
CA THR A 123 -6.42 7.92 -0.05
C THR A 123 -7.54 6.88 0.00
N TRP A 124 -7.21 5.67 0.40
CA TRP A 124 -8.20 4.60 0.52
C TRP A 124 -9.25 4.92 1.59
N LEU A 125 -8.84 5.43 2.74
CA LEU A 125 -9.75 5.85 3.81
C LEU A 125 -10.71 6.93 3.32
N SER A 126 -10.20 7.86 2.51
CA SER A 126 -11.03 8.93 1.92
C SER A 126 -12.13 8.36 1.02
N THR A 127 -11.80 7.34 0.21
CA THR A 127 -12.81 6.71 -0.66
C THR A 127 -13.87 5.97 0.14
N LEU A 128 -13.52 5.41 1.29
CA LEU A 128 -14.51 4.77 2.18
C LEU A 128 -15.52 5.77 2.70
N GLN A 129 -15.06 6.95 3.10
CA GLN A 129 -15.94 8.00 3.63
C GLN A 129 -16.91 8.51 2.55
N GLU A 130 -16.43 8.65 1.32
CA GLU A 130 -17.26 9.09 0.19
C GLU A 130 -18.35 8.08 -0.16
N ASN A 131 -18.11 6.80 0.08
CA ASN A 131 -19.02 5.72 -0.26
C ASN A 131 -19.94 5.29 0.89
N GLN A 132 -19.81 5.92 2.06
CA GLN A 132 -20.68 5.61 3.18
C GLN A 132 -21.99 6.41 3.06
N PRO A 133 -23.13 5.73 3.13
CA PRO A 133 -24.43 6.44 3.19
C PRO A 133 -24.51 7.20 4.52
N ASP A 134 -25.08 8.37 4.45
CA ASP A 134 -25.29 9.22 5.61
C ASP A 134 -26.22 8.56 6.63
#